data_2431d6a057c2809adb09bea9f678ff31
#
_entry.id   2431d6a057c2809adb09bea9f678ff31
#
_cell.length_a   1.000
_cell.length_b   1.000
_cell.length_c   1.000
_cell.angle_alpha   90.00
_cell.angle_beta   90.00
_cell.angle_gamma   90.00
#
_symmetry.space_group_name_H-M   'P 1'
#
loop_
_entity.id
_entity.type
_entity.pdbx_description
1 polymer ?
#
loop_
_entity_poly.entity_id
_entity_poly.type
_entity_poly.pdbx_seq_one_letter_code
_entity_poly.pdbx_strand_id
1 'polypeptide(L)'
;RDLRMSRGLGDVYKRQVDVKVGEYIVAIDGVPTNTVKDMYSLLVGKAEIPTEISLNAKPQLSGARKVVISPLANEYPLKHYNWVQDNIKKVDQASNGRIGYIYIPDMGPEGLNEFARYFYPQLDKEGLIIDDRANGGGNVSPMILERLSREPYRLTMGRGTSHVGTVPDAVQVGPKVCLINKYSASDGDLFPWGFRALGLGKLIGTRTWGGIVGISGSLPYMDGTDIRVPFFTSYDPKTGKWIIENHGVDPDILIDN
;
A
#
# COMPACT_ATOMS: atom_id res chain seq x y z
N ARG A 1 -30.63 6.58 -8.83
CA ARG A 1 -29.24 6.62 -8.38
C ARG A 1 -29.22 6.40 -6.87
N ASP A 2 -28.45 5.44 -6.42
CA ASP A 2 -28.39 5.05 -5.03
C ASP A 2 -27.62 6.14 -4.24
N LEU A 3 -28.35 6.92 -3.45
CA LEU A 3 -27.82 7.98 -2.59
C LEU A 3 -27.22 7.41 -1.29
N ARG A 4 -27.03 6.10 -1.21
CA ARG A 4 -26.49 5.43 -0.04
C ARG A 4 -24.99 5.71 0.09
N MET A 5 -24.56 6.01 1.29
CA MET A 5 -23.14 6.14 1.60
C MET A 5 -22.44 4.81 1.33
N SER A 6 -21.42 4.83 0.48
CA SER A 6 -20.59 3.66 0.21
C SER A 6 -19.81 3.25 1.47
N ARG A 7 -19.44 1.96 1.56
CA ARG A 7 -18.63 1.41 2.67
C ARG A 7 -17.27 2.10 2.88
N GLY A 8 -16.88 3.03 1.99
CA GLY A 8 -15.57 3.66 1.94
C GLY A 8 -15.40 4.99 2.69
N LEU A 9 -16.40 5.46 3.44
CA LEU A 9 -16.17 6.53 4.42
C LEU A 9 -15.46 5.90 5.63
N GLY A 10 -14.14 5.95 5.58
CA GLY A 10 -13.25 5.21 6.47
C GLY A 10 -13.51 5.41 7.95
N ASP A 11 -13.11 4.43 8.75
CA ASP A 11 -13.30 4.34 10.21
C ASP A 11 -12.84 5.57 11.00
N VAL A 12 -11.93 6.39 10.46
CA VAL A 12 -11.45 7.60 11.12
C VAL A 12 -12.54 8.66 11.24
N TYR A 13 -13.40 8.82 10.22
CA TYR A 13 -14.53 9.76 10.27
C TYR A 13 -15.78 9.18 10.94
N LYS A 14 -15.96 7.86 10.91
CA LYS A 14 -17.03 7.20 11.68
C LYS A 14 -16.94 7.42 13.18
N ARG A 15 -15.73 7.68 13.71
CA ARG A 15 -15.53 7.98 15.14
C ARG A 15 -15.86 9.43 15.51
N GLN A 16 -15.85 10.34 14.55
CA GLN A 16 -16.18 11.75 14.79
C GLN A 16 -17.66 12.06 14.60
N VAL A 17 -18.36 11.32 13.75
CA VAL A 17 -19.78 11.47 13.46
C VAL A 17 -20.41 10.10 13.36
N ASP A 18 -21.51 9.87 14.12
CA ASP A 18 -22.26 8.60 14.11
C ASP A 18 -23.00 8.42 12.78
N VAL A 19 -22.28 7.98 11.72
CA VAL A 19 -22.86 7.70 10.41
C VAL A 19 -22.97 6.21 10.20
N LYS A 20 -24.16 5.73 9.85
CA LYS A 20 -24.45 4.31 9.64
C LYS A 20 -24.45 3.96 8.15
N VAL A 21 -23.91 2.80 7.83
CA VAL A 21 -23.99 2.27 6.46
C VAL A 21 -25.47 2.08 6.08
N GLY A 22 -25.85 2.63 4.91
CA GLY A 22 -27.23 2.57 4.42
C GLY A 22 -28.06 3.82 4.71
N GLU A 23 -27.53 4.81 5.46
CA GLU A 23 -28.18 6.12 5.57
C GLU A 23 -28.05 6.90 4.24
N TYR A 24 -29.04 7.74 3.99
CA TYR A 24 -29.09 8.63 2.83
C TYR A 24 -28.55 10.00 3.19
N ILE A 25 -27.70 10.57 2.34
CA ILE A 25 -27.35 12.00 2.38
C ILE A 25 -28.49 12.74 1.68
N VAL A 26 -29.30 13.45 2.43
CA VAL A 26 -30.52 14.10 1.91
C VAL A 26 -30.34 15.59 1.67
N ALA A 27 -29.33 16.24 2.31
CA ALA A 27 -28.91 17.58 2.00
C ALA A 27 -27.43 17.80 2.34
N ILE A 28 -26.80 18.79 1.68
CA ILE A 28 -25.45 19.27 1.94
C ILE A 28 -25.53 20.80 2.06
N ASP A 29 -25.09 21.35 3.18
CA ASP A 29 -25.22 22.79 3.55
C ASP A 29 -26.64 23.33 3.28
N GLY A 30 -27.65 22.56 3.65
CA GLY A 30 -29.05 22.90 3.48
C GLY A 30 -29.61 22.71 2.06
N VAL A 31 -28.79 22.42 1.06
CA VAL A 31 -29.24 22.15 -0.32
C VAL A 31 -29.66 20.70 -0.45
N PRO A 32 -30.91 20.39 -0.80
CA PRO A 32 -31.37 19.00 -0.96
C PRO A 32 -30.65 18.28 -2.10
N THR A 33 -30.16 17.07 -1.84
CA THR A 33 -29.38 16.30 -2.84
C THR A 33 -30.21 15.81 -4.04
N ASN A 34 -31.53 15.74 -3.90
CA ASN A 34 -32.43 15.39 -4.98
C ASN A 34 -32.71 16.54 -5.98
N THR A 35 -32.28 17.75 -5.67
CA THR A 35 -32.42 18.94 -6.57
C THR A 35 -31.26 19.09 -7.55
N VAL A 36 -30.19 18.29 -7.39
CA VAL A 36 -29.00 18.33 -8.25
C VAL A 36 -28.81 17.00 -9.00
N LYS A 37 -28.20 17.09 -10.18
CA LYS A 37 -27.91 15.86 -10.98
C LYS A 37 -26.85 14.99 -10.35
N ASP A 38 -25.88 15.64 -9.69
CA ASP A 38 -24.75 14.98 -9.00
C ASP A 38 -24.53 15.67 -7.67
N MET A 39 -24.68 14.92 -6.57
CA MET A 39 -24.50 15.44 -5.22
C MET A 39 -23.06 15.89 -4.96
N TYR A 40 -22.05 15.34 -5.64
CA TYR A 40 -20.66 15.76 -5.49
C TYR A 40 -20.43 17.20 -5.96
N SER A 41 -21.31 17.76 -6.83
CA SER A 41 -21.24 19.16 -7.22
C SER A 41 -21.40 20.12 -6.01
N LEU A 42 -22.09 19.67 -4.96
CA LEU A 42 -22.28 20.43 -3.73
C LEU A 42 -21.03 20.40 -2.81
N LEU A 43 -20.04 19.55 -3.13
CA LEU A 43 -18.77 19.41 -2.41
C LEU A 43 -17.59 20.07 -3.13
N VAL A 44 -17.81 20.63 -4.31
CA VAL A 44 -16.75 21.32 -5.07
C VAL A 44 -16.20 22.49 -4.25
N GLY A 45 -14.87 22.55 -4.09
CA GLY A 45 -14.18 23.58 -3.32
C GLY A 45 -14.31 23.44 -1.79
N LYS A 46 -14.88 22.34 -1.28
CA LYS A 46 -15.08 22.12 0.16
C LYS A 46 -14.08 21.17 0.82
N ALA A 47 -13.02 20.79 0.12
CA ALA A 47 -11.97 19.96 0.72
C ALA A 47 -11.43 20.62 2.00
N GLU A 48 -11.42 19.84 3.10
CA GLU A 48 -10.98 20.27 4.44
C GLU A 48 -11.81 21.41 5.08
N ILE A 49 -12.91 21.80 4.45
CA ILE A 49 -13.82 22.83 4.98
C ILE A 49 -14.98 22.14 5.72
N PRO A 50 -15.26 22.49 7.00
CA PRO A 50 -16.40 21.95 7.71
C PRO A 50 -17.71 22.14 6.92
N THR A 51 -18.37 21.03 6.61
CA THR A 51 -19.55 21.00 5.74
C THR A 51 -20.66 20.26 6.46
N GLU A 52 -21.85 20.86 6.55
CA GLU A 52 -23.02 20.24 7.14
C GLU A 52 -23.65 19.24 6.17
N ILE A 53 -23.84 17.99 6.59
CA ILE A 53 -24.64 17.01 5.86
C ILE A 53 -25.85 16.59 6.67
N SER A 54 -26.97 16.48 6.01
CA SER A 54 -28.22 15.96 6.60
C SER A 54 -28.37 14.49 6.23
N LEU A 55 -28.51 13.63 7.23
CA LEU A 55 -28.58 12.17 7.13
C LEU A 55 -29.94 11.65 7.56
N ASN A 56 -30.45 10.65 6.86
CA ASN A 56 -31.69 10.00 7.21
C ASN A 56 -31.69 8.50 6.81
N ALA A 57 -32.38 7.68 7.55
CA ALA A 57 -32.62 6.29 7.18
C ALA A 57 -33.54 6.14 5.93
N LYS A 58 -34.28 7.19 5.57
CA LYS A 58 -35.14 7.27 4.38
C LYS A 58 -34.70 8.41 3.48
N PRO A 59 -34.95 8.37 2.15
CA PRO A 59 -34.53 9.42 1.21
C PRO A 59 -35.46 10.65 1.30
N GLN A 60 -35.57 11.26 2.48
CA GLN A 60 -36.43 12.42 2.75
C GLN A 60 -35.78 13.36 3.77
N LEU A 61 -36.05 14.65 3.66
CA LEU A 61 -35.54 15.67 4.60
C LEU A 61 -36.22 15.63 5.96
N SER A 62 -37.51 15.29 6.00
CA SER A 62 -38.25 15.21 7.27
C SER A 62 -37.64 14.16 8.18
N GLY A 63 -37.28 14.57 9.41
CA GLY A 63 -36.62 13.70 10.38
C GLY A 63 -35.12 13.45 10.13
N ALA A 64 -34.52 14.16 9.21
CA ALA A 64 -33.08 14.09 9.00
C ALA A 64 -32.30 14.71 10.18
N ARG A 65 -31.21 14.06 10.58
CA ARG A 65 -30.26 14.61 11.53
C ARG A 65 -29.09 15.29 10.81
N LYS A 66 -28.51 16.28 11.44
CA LYS A 66 -27.37 17.02 10.89
C LYS A 66 -26.07 16.57 11.53
N VAL A 67 -25.05 16.43 10.73
CA VAL A 67 -23.67 16.20 11.16
C VAL A 67 -22.73 17.12 10.37
N VAL A 68 -21.62 17.51 10.96
CA VAL A 68 -20.59 18.29 10.28
C VAL A 68 -19.43 17.34 9.97
N ILE A 69 -18.98 17.37 8.73
CA ILE A 69 -17.81 16.61 8.26
C ILE A 69 -16.83 17.57 7.59
N SER A 70 -15.57 17.13 7.45
CA SER A 70 -14.59 17.78 6.58
C SER A 70 -14.36 16.89 5.37
N PRO A 71 -14.89 17.25 4.18
CA PRO A 71 -14.66 16.49 2.96
C PRO A 71 -13.18 16.41 2.60
N LEU A 72 -12.75 15.28 2.05
CA LEU A 72 -11.38 15.09 1.58
C LEU A 72 -11.26 15.49 0.10
N ALA A 73 -10.11 16.05 -0.28
CA ALA A 73 -9.79 16.28 -1.68
C ALA A 73 -9.62 14.97 -2.46
N ASN A 74 -9.14 13.92 -1.79
CA ASN A 74 -8.91 12.60 -2.37
C ASN A 74 -9.20 11.51 -1.33
N GLU A 75 -10.06 10.56 -1.66
CA GLU A 75 -10.38 9.42 -0.81
C GLU A 75 -9.46 8.21 -1.01
N TYR A 76 -8.53 8.27 -1.98
CA TYR A 76 -7.61 7.17 -2.27
C TYR A 76 -6.83 6.71 -1.03
N PRO A 77 -6.22 7.59 -0.21
CA PRO A 77 -5.47 7.15 0.97
C PRO A 77 -6.31 6.34 1.96
N LEU A 78 -7.60 6.70 2.13
CA LEU A 78 -8.51 5.96 3.01
C LEU A 78 -8.89 4.59 2.42
N LYS A 79 -9.20 4.56 1.12
CA LYS A 79 -9.52 3.31 0.41
C LYS A 79 -8.32 2.37 0.44
N HIS A 80 -7.13 2.91 0.18
CA HIS A 80 -5.88 2.18 0.23
C HIS A 80 -5.63 1.58 1.62
N TYR A 81 -5.71 2.40 2.66
CA TYR A 81 -5.55 1.94 4.04
C TYR A 81 -6.53 0.81 4.38
N ASN A 82 -7.82 0.97 4.06
CA ASN A 82 -8.82 -0.06 4.32
C ASN A 82 -8.51 -1.35 3.55
N TRP A 83 -8.08 -1.24 2.29
CA TRP A 83 -7.70 -2.40 1.48
C TRP A 83 -6.51 -3.16 2.09
N VAL A 84 -5.49 -2.46 2.58
CA VAL A 84 -4.35 -3.07 3.29
C VAL A 84 -4.82 -3.77 4.56
N GLN A 85 -5.66 -3.10 5.39
CA GLN A 85 -6.20 -3.69 6.62
C GLN A 85 -7.06 -4.93 6.34
N ASP A 86 -7.88 -4.90 5.29
CA ASP A 86 -8.70 -6.04 4.88
C ASP A 86 -7.82 -7.22 4.41
N ASN A 87 -6.70 -6.97 3.73
CA ASN A 87 -5.77 -8.02 3.33
C ASN A 87 -5.02 -8.61 4.54
N ILE A 88 -4.55 -7.78 5.47
CA ILE A 88 -3.96 -8.24 6.74
C ILE A 88 -4.96 -9.17 7.45
N LYS A 89 -6.21 -8.75 7.57
CA LYS A 89 -7.27 -9.51 8.22
C LYS A 89 -7.56 -10.85 7.52
N LYS A 90 -7.60 -10.85 6.18
CA LYS A 90 -7.79 -12.08 5.39
C LYS A 90 -6.66 -13.07 5.61
N VAL A 91 -5.41 -12.61 5.57
CA VAL A 91 -4.23 -13.46 5.79
C VAL A 91 -4.20 -13.99 7.22
N ASP A 92 -4.47 -13.13 8.19
CA ASP A 92 -4.52 -13.51 9.61
C ASP A 92 -5.58 -14.60 9.86
N GLN A 93 -6.81 -14.40 9.36
CA GLN A 93 -7.89 -15.38 9.46
C GLN A 93 -7.56 -16.70 8.76
N ALA A 94 -7.03 -16.64 7.52
CA ALA A 94 -6.72 -17.83 6.72
C ALA A 94 -5.57 -18.65 7.32
N SER A 95 -4.68 -18.02 8.07
CA SER A 95 -3.51 -18.67 8.69
C SER A 95 -3.68 -18.94 10.20
N ASN A 96 -4.83 -18.63 10.79
CA ASN A 96 -5.03 -18.65 12.25
C ASN A 96 -3.98 -17.79 12.98
N GLY A 97 -3.72 -16.59 12.47
CA GLY A 97 -2.79 -15.64 13.08
C GLY A 97 -1.29 -15.92 12.82
N ARG A 98 -0.93 -16.98 12.09
CA ARG A 98 0.47 -17.41 11.94
C ARG A 98 1.26 -16.65 10.88
N ILE A 99 0.60 -16.15 9.84
CA ILE A 99 1.24 -15.49 8.69
C ILE A 99 0.97 -13.99 8.75
N GLY A 100 2.01 -13.19 8.54
CA GLY A 100 1.91 -11.75 8.39
C GLY A 100 1.75 -11.33 6.92
N TYR A 101 1.25 -10.10 6.72
CA TYR A 101 1.09 -9.49 5.40
C TYR A 101 1.59 -8.06 5.43
N ILE A 102 2.40 -7.71 4.44
CA ILE A 102 2.98 -6.39 4.25
C ILE A 102 2.74 -5.97 2.80
N TYR A 103 2.12 -4.82 2.58
CA TYR A 103 2.01 -4.20 1.27
C TYR A 103 3.01 -3.06 1.15
N ILE A 104 3.72 -2.99 0.02
CA ILE A 104 4.71 -1.95 -0.28
C ILE A 104 4.24 -1.18 -1.52
N PRO A 105 3.67 0.03 -1.36
CA PRO A 105 3.03 0.77 -2.46
C PRO A 105 4.04 1.33 -3.48
N ASP A 106 5.23 1.67 -3.01
CA ASP A 106 6.33 2.21 -3.81
C ASP A 106 7.67 1.90 -3.13
N MET A 107 8.76 2.22 -3.78
CA MET A 107 10.12 2.15 -3.23
C MET A 107 10.68 3.54 -2.89
N GLY A 108 9.81 4.41 -2.39
CA GLY A 108 10.15 5.72 -1.85
C GLY A 108 9.99 5.78 -0.33
N PRO A 109 9.98 7.00 0.24
CA PRO A 109 9.78 7.20 1.68
C PRO A 109 8.45 6.66 2.20
N GLU A 110 7.38 6.70 1.39
CA GLU A 110 6.06 6.19 1.77
C GLU A 110 6.10 4.67 1.90
N GLY A 111 6.62 3.97 0.89
CA GLY A 111 6.76 2.51 0.92
C GLY A 111 7.68 2.03 2.04
N LEU A 112 8.78 2.74 2.31
CA LEU A 112 9.66 2.42 3.44
C LEU A 112 8.95 2.59 4.80
N ASN A 113 8.14 3.64 4.95
CA ASN A 113 7.34 3.86 6.16
C ASN A 113 6.25 2.78 6.32
N GLU A 114 5.55 2.40 5.24
CA GLU A 114 4.56 1.32 5.27
C GLU A 114 5.23 -0.02 5.59
N PHE A 115 6.39 -0.32 4.98
CA PHE A 115 7.17 -1.49 5.33
C PHE A 115 7.51 -1.49 6.84
N ALA A 116 8.06 -0.43 7.38
CA ALA A 116 8.41 -0.33 8.80
C ALA A 116 7.17 -0.48 9.69
N ARG A 117 6.06 0.17 9.34
CA ARG A 117 4.80 0.12 10.09
C ARG A 117 4.25 -1.29 10.25
N TYR A 118 4.36 -2.12 9.22
CA TYR A 118 3.79 -3.46 9.21
C TYR A 118 4.81 -4.58 9.45
N PHE A 119 6.09 -4.35 9.23
CA PHE A 119 7.13 -5.34 9.47
C PHE A 119 7.38 -5.58 10.97
N TYR A 120 7.65 -4.51 11.71
CA TYR A 120 8.04 -4.65 13.12
C TYR A 120 6.95 -5.26 14.01
N PRO A 121 5.64 -4.96 13.84
CA PRO A 121 4.60 -5.63 14.64
C PRO A 121 4.37 -7.11 14.28
N GLN A 122 4.97 -7.61 13.21
CA GLN A 122 4.78 -8.97 12.70
C GLN A 122 6.05 -9.83 12.74
N LEU A 123 7.05 -9.43 13.53
CA LEU A 123 8.30 -10.18 13.68
C LEU A 123 8.11 -11.57 14.29
N ASP A 124 7.07 -11.75 15.09
CA ASP A 124 6.69 -13.01 15.75
C ASP A 124 5.90 -13.96 14.87
N LYS A 125 5.49 -13.51 13.68
CA LYS A 125 4.78 -14.38 12.72
C LYS A 125 5.67 -15.48 12.20
N GLU A 126 5.09 -16.65 11.96
CA GLU A 126 5.79 -17.83 11.43
C GLU A 126 6.27 -17.66 9.98
N GLY A 127 5.66 -16.73 9.23
CA GLY A 127 6.05 -16.39 7.87
C GLY A 127 5.43 -15.07 7.41
N LEU A 128 5.91 -14.53 6.28
CA LEU A 128 5.43 -13.27 5.74
C LEU A 128 5.03 -13.38 4.26
N ILE A 129 3.92 -12.73 3.94
CA ILE A 129 3.56 -12.36 2.56
C ILE A 129 3.94 -10.91 2.37
N ILE A 130 4.82 -10.64 1.40
CA ILE A 130 5.21 -9.30 1.00
C ILE A 130 4.54 -9.01 -0.34
N ASP A 131 3.68 -8.02 -0.38
CA ASP A 131 2.91 -7.67 -1.57
C ASP A 131 3.52 -6.45 -2.26
N ASP A 132 4.19 -6.71 -3.37
CA ASP A 132 4.84 -5.73 -4.24
C ASP A 132 3.98 -5.41 -5.49
N ARG A 133 2.75 -5.91 -5.56
CA ARG A 133 1.87 -5.69 -6.70
C ARG A 133 1.54 -4.20 -6.86
N ALA A 134 1.68 -3.72 -8.09
CA ALA A 134 1.47 -2.32 -8.46
C ALA A 134 2.43 -1.33 -7.77
N ASN A 135 3.59 -1.80 -7.33
CA ASN A 135 4.66 -0.95 -6.82
C ASN A 135 5.27 -0.13 -7.96
N GLY A 136 5.17 1.19 -7.89
CA GLY A 136 5.62 2.11 -8.94
C GLY A 136 7.14 2.36 -8.99
N GLY A 137 7.91 1.74 -8.09
CA GLY A 137 9.35 1.90 -8.00
C GLY A 137 9.81 3.02 -7.06
N GLY A 138 11.07 3.36 -7.16
CA GLY A 138 11.79 4.30 -6.30
C GLY A 138 13.27 3.94 -6.21
N ASN A 139 13.81 3.85 -4.98
CA ASN A 139 15.22 3.53 -4.76
C ASN A 139 15.52 2.92 -3.37
N VAL A 140 14.52 2.48 -2.62
CA VAL A 140 14.72 1.94 -1.26
C VAL A 140 14.67 0.42 -1.19
N SER A 141 14.47 -0.29 -2.30
CA SER A 141 14.47 -1.76 -2.31
C SER A 141 15.69 -2.38 -1.64
N PRO A 142 16.94 -1.86 -1.78
CA PRO A 142 18.09 -2.42 -1.09
C PRO A 142 17.99 -2.37 0.43
N MET A 143 17.36 -1.31 0.99
CA MET A 143 17.17 -1.17 2.44
C MET A 143 16.16 -2.20 2.98
N ILE A 144 15.10 -2.45 2.21
CA ILE A 144 14.07 -3.43 2.56
C ILE A 144 14.64 -4.85 2.44
N LEU A 145 15.34 -5.15 1.33
CA LEU A 145 15.98 -6.45 1.09
C LEU A 145 17.02 -6.77 2.17
N GLU A 146 17.85 -5.79 2.55
CA GLU A 146 18.82 -5.94 3.64
C GLU A 146 18.11 -6.32 4.95
N ARG A 147 16.99 -5.67 5.27
CA ARG A 147 16.22 -5.97 6.47
C ARG A 147 15.61 -7.37 6.42
N LEU A 148 15.05 -7.77 5.29
CA LEU A 148 14.43 -9.08 5.10
C LEU A 148 15.43 -10.23 5.07
N SER A 149 16.69 -9.97 4.68
CA SER A 149 17.76 -10.98 4.60
C SER A 149 18.56 -11.18 5.89
N ARG A 150 18.24 -10.42 6.94
CA ARG A 150 18.94 -10.55 8.21
C ARG A 150 18.73 -11.92 8.83
N GLU A 151 19.83 -12.52 9.28
CA GLU A 151 19.86 -13.75 10.05
C GLU A 151 20.43 -13.50 11.45
N PRO A 152 19.91 -14.14 12.50
CA PRO A 152 20.46 -14.03 13.83
C PRO A 152 21.79 -14.81 13.91
N TYR A 153 22.87 -14.13 14.25
CA TYR A 153 24.15 -14.79 14.52
C TYR A 153 24.34 -15.12 16.00
N ARG A 154 23.47 -14.63 16.86
CA ARG A 154 23.48 -14.87 18.31
C ARG A 154 22.09 -14.71 18.90
N LEU A 155 21.79 -15.51 19.91
CA LEU A 155 20.60 -15.35 20.74
C LEU A 155 20.99 -14.79 22.13
N THR A 156 20.08 -14.06 22.75
CA THR A 156 20.25 -13.50 24.09
C THR A 156 19.07 -13.88 24.99
N MET A 157 19.34 -14.15 26.22
CA MET A 157 18.33 -14.40 27.24
C MET A 157 18.74 -13.68 28.53
N GLY A 158 17.81 -12.91 29.09
CA GLY A 158 18.01 -12.24 30.38
C GLY A 158 17.81 -13.18 31.54
N ARG A 159 18.48 -12.91 32.66
CA ARG A 159 18.26 -13.66 33.92
C ARG A 159 16.82 -13.42 34.40
N GLY A 160 16.10 -14.50 34.71
CA GLY A 160 14.72 -14.43 35.21
C GLY A 160 13.65 -14.14 34.16
N THR A 161 13.98 -14.24 32.89
CA THR A 161 13.03 -14.14 31.79
C THR A 161 13.11 -15.35 30.86
N SER A 162 11.98 -15.73 30.25
CA SER A 162 11.93 -16.76 29.23
C SER A 162 12.02 -16.16 27.81
N HIS A 163 12.07 -14.83 27.69
CA HIS A 163 12.18 -14.17 26.38
C HIS A 163 13.57 -14.35 25.79
N VAL A 164 13.62 -14.86 24.57
CA VAL A 164 14.84 -15.01 23.78
C VAL A 164 14.86 -13.92 22.71
N GLY A 165 15.84 -13.03 22.83
CA GLY A 165 16.10 -12.00 21.81
C GLY A 165 17.07 -12.49 20.74
N THR A 166 17.02 -11.88 19.56
CA THR A 166 17.96 -12.12 18.46
C THR A 166 19.03 -11.02 18.39
N VAL A 167 20.18 -11.34 17.81
CA VAL A 167 21.21 -10.35 17.46
C VAL A 167 21.63 -10.61 16.01
N PRO A 168 21.43 -9.63 15.10
CA PRO A 168 20.81 -8.31 15.32
C PRO A 168 19.35 -8.41 15.77
N ASP A 169 18.83 -7.32 16.32
CA ASP A 169 17.41 -7.21 16.66
C ASP A 169 16.52 -7.13 15.41
N ALA A 170 15.24 -7.38 15.62
CA ALA A 170 14.20 -7.27 14.59
C ALA A 170 14.47 -8.16 13.35
N VAL A 171 14.76 -9.42 13.60
CA VAL A 171 14.93 -10.45 12.58
C VAL A 171 13.65 -11.27 12.47
N GLN A 172 13.12 -11.41 11.25
CA GLN A 172 12.04 -12.32 10.95
C GLN A 172 12.62 -13.53 10.23
N VAL A 173 12.69 -14.66 10.93
CA VAL A 173 13.37 -15.89 10.47
C VAL A 173 12.50 -16.82 9.64
N GLY A 174 11.17 -16.63 9.65
CA GLY A 174 10.23 -17.49 8.95
C GLY A 174 10.32 -17.37 7.41
N PRO A 175 9.70 -18.33 6.69
CA PRO A 175 9.61 -18.28 5.24
C PRO A 175 8.87 -17.05 4.77
N LYS A 176 9.26 -16.58 3.58
CA LYS A 176 8.69 -15.40 2.94
C LYS A 176 8.24 -15.74 1.52
N VAL A 177 7.20 -15.07 1.06
CA VAL A 177 6.79 -15.05 -0.36
C VAL A 177 6.55 -13.62 -0.79
N CYS A 178 6.80 -13.34 -2.07
CA CYS A 178 6.56 -12.03 -2.64
C CYS A 178 5.47 -12.12 -3.71
N LEU A 179 4.43 -11.29 -3.59
CA LEU A 179 3.39 -11.16 -4.61
C LEU A 179 3.82 -10.08 -5.60
N ILE A 180 3.73 -10.39 -6.89
CA ILE A 180 4.13 -9.50 -7.99
C ILE A 180 3.08 -9.44 -9.08
N ASN A 181 3.06 -8.34 -9.84
CA ASN A 181 2.23 -8.26 -11.04
C ASN A 181 2.84 -7.33 -12.11
N LYS A 182 2.19 -7.29 -13.27
CA LYS A 182 2.61 -6.47 -14.43
C LYS A 182 2.68 -4.96 -14.18
N TYR A 183 2.23 -4.49 -13.04
CA TYR A 183 2.28 -3.09 -12.63
C TYR A 183 3.41 -2.81 -11.62
N SER A 184 4.14 -3.83 -11.16
CA SER A 184 5.38 -3.65 -10.42
C SER A 184 6.45 -3.15 -11.39
N ALA A 185 7.01 -1.97 -11.16
CA ALA A 185 7.83 -1.24 -12.14
C ALA A 185 9.08 -0.62 -11.51
N SER A 186 10.14 -0.46 -12.30
CA SER A 186 11.39 0.20 -11.89
C SER A 186 12.03 -0.50 -10.66
N ASP A 187 12.19 0.18 -9.52
CA ASP A 187 12.67 -0.45 -8.28
C ASP A 187 11.66 -1.49 -7.74
N GLY A 188 10.37 -1.43 -8.17
CA GLY A 188 9.39 -2.48 -7.99
C GLY A 188 9.62 -3.72 -8.87
N ASP A 189 10.41 -3.65 -9.96
CA ASP A 189 10.98 -4.80 -10.67
C ASP A 189 12.25 -5.33 -9.98
N LEU A 190 13.10 -4.40 -9.50
CA LEU A 190 14.37 -4.72 -8.86
C LEU A 190 14.19 -5.41 -7.51
N PHE A 191 13.15 -5.06 -6.77
CA PHE A 191 12.85 -5.69 -5.48
C PHE A 191 12.59 -7.19 -5.61
N PRO A 192 11.65 -7.68 -6.42
CA PRO A 192 11.43 -9.13 -6.57
C PRO A 192 12.64 -9.84 -7.22
N TRP A 193 13.38 -9.17 -8.11
CA TRP A 193 14.63 -9.73 -8.61
C TRP A 193 15.64 -9.96 -7.48
N GLY A 194 15.87 -8.94 -6.64
CA GLY A 194 16.74 -9.04 -5.47
C GLY A 194 16.24 -10.05 -4.44
N PHE A 195 14.92 -10.10 -4.20
CA PHE A 195 14.29 -11.06 -3.30
C PHE A 195 14.62 -12.51 -3.71
N ARG A 196 14.53 -12.82 -5.00
CA ARG A 196 14.93 -14.12 -5.55
C ARG A 196 16.45 -14.33 -5.48
N ALA A 197 17.25 -13.34 -5.88
CA ALA A 197 18.72 -13.46 -5.91
C ALA A 197 19.32 -13.70 -4.52
N LEU A 198 18.69 -13.19 -3.47
CA LEU A 198 19.04 -13.40 -2.06
C LEU A 198 18.41 -14.68 -1.48
N GLY A 199 17.62 -15.42 -2.24
CA GLY A 199 16.99 -16.66 -1.77
C GLY A 199 15.92 -16.48 -0.69
N LEU A 200 15.29 -15.31 -0.60
CA LEU A 200 14.35 -14.98 0.46
C LEU A 200 13.03 -15.75 0.36
N GLY A 201 12.66 -16.22 -0.83
CA GLY A 201 11.45 -17.01 -1.04
C GLY A 201 10.96 -17.04 -2.47
N LYS A 202 9.72 -17.51 -2.66
CA LYS A 202 9.08 -17.63 -3.97
C LYS A 202 8.36 -16.34 -4.37
N LEU A 203 8.36 -16.09 -5.69
CA LEU A 203 7.57 -15.04 -6.32
C LEU A 203 6.27 -15.62 -6.84
N ILE A 204 5.14 -14.98 -6.54
CA ILE A 204 3.80 -15.46 -6.90
C ILE A 204 3.04 -14.34 -7.62
N GLY A 205 2.39 -14.63 -8.73
CA GLY A 205 1.57 -13.66 -9.46
C GLY A 205 1.83 -13.69 -10.95
N THR A 206 1.96 -12.52 -11.58
CA THR A 206 2.30 -12.36 -13.00
C THR A 206 3.62 -11.61 -13.16
N ARG A 207 4.26 -11.77 -14.33
CA ARG A 207 5.53 -11.10 -14.65
C ARG A 207 5.43 -9.59 -14.39
N THR A 208 6.48 -8.99 -13.83
CA THR A 208 6.58 -7.54 -13.60
C THR A 208 6.81 -6.77 -14.92
N TRP A 209 6.81 -5.44 -14.84
CA TRP A 209 6.83 -4.59 -16.05
C TRP A 209 8.12 -4.68 -16.86
N GLY A 210 9.28 -4.64 -16.20
CA GLY A 210 10.58 -4.77 -16.86
C GLY A 210 11.21 -3.46 -17.35
N GLY A 211 10.89 -2.35 -16.74
CA GLY A 211 11.53 -1.07 -17.04
C GLY A 211 12.39 -0.61 -15.87
N ILE A 212 13.67 -0.99 -15.86
CA ILE A 212 14.61 -0.74 -14.75
C ILE A 212 15.70 0.29 -15.06
N VAL A 213 15.81 0.74 -16.29
CA VAL A 213 16.79 1.77 -16.63
C VAL A 213 16.49 3.06 -15.86
N GLY A 214 17.41 3.44 -15.01
CA GLY A 214 17.31 4.70 -14.27
C GLY A 214 17.43 5.89 -15.24
N ILE A 215 16.52 6.83 -15.07
CA ILE A 215 16.46 8.05 -15.90
C ILE A 215 16.90 9.26 -15.10
N SER A 216 17.64 10.18 -15.73
CA SER A 216 17.89 11.51 -15.20
C SER A 216 17.34 12.57 -16.14
N GLY A 217 16.97 13.73 -15.59
CA GLY A 217 16.63 14.90 -16.40
C GLY A 217 17.90 15.54 -16.97
N SER A 218 17.78 16.18 -18.14
CA SER A 218 18.75 17.15 -18.62
C SER A 218 18.64 18.45 -17.79
N LEU A 219 19.57 19.38 -18.02
CA LEU A 219 19.33 20.77 -17.63
C LEU A 219 18.08 21.27 -18.35
N PRO A 220 17.21 22.04 -17.68
CA PRO A 220 15.98 22.52 -18.30
C PRO A 220 16.31 23.40 -19.52
N TYR A 221 15.50 23.25 -20.56
CA TYR A 221 15.56 24.12 -21.72
C TYR A 221 15.07 25.53 -21.39
N MET A 222 15.27 26.48 -22.30
CA MET A 222 14.88 27.89 -22.11
C MET A 222 13.37 28.07 -21.88
N ASP A 223 12.55 27.14 -22.33
CA ASP A 223 11.09 27.10 -22.14
C ASP A 223 10.68 26.36 -20.86
N GLY A 224 11.63 25.92 -20.04
CA GLY A 224 11.38 25.18 -18.81
C GLY A 224 11.09 23.70 -18.96
N THR A 225 11.07 23.17 -20.20
CA THR A 225 10.98 21.74 -20.44
C THR A 225 12.30 21.02 -20.20
N ASP A 226 12.27 19.71 -19.99
CA ASP A 226 13.46 18.86 -19.92
C ASP A 226 13.28 17.58 -20.77
N ILE A 227 14.39 16.90 -21.04
CA ILE A 227 14.39 15.55 -21.64
C ILE A 227 14.87 14.56 -20.60
N ARG A 228 14.08 13.52 -20.35
CA ARG A 228 14.48 12.38 -19.54
C ARG A 228 15.36 11.46 -20.37
N VAL A 229 16.56 11.19 -19.88
CA VAL A 229 17.54 10.34 -20.58
C VAL A 229 17.91 9.12 -19.73
N PRO A 230 18.14 7.96 -20.37
CA PRO A 230 18.71 6.80 -19.69
C PRO A 230 20.07 7.16 -19.10
N PHE A 231 20.28 6.81 -17.84
CA PHE A 231 21.50 7.20 -17.12
C PHE A 231 22.24 6.01 -16.51
N PHE A 232 21.53 5.07 -15.90
CA PHE A 232 22.13 3.87 -15.33
C PHE A 232 21.20 2.67 -15.49
N THR A 233 21.78 1.48 -15.44
CA THR A 233 21.04 0.21 -15.37
C THR A 233 21.86 -0.81 -14.56
N SER A 234 21.30 -1.99 -14.37
CA SER A 234 21.86 -3.01 -13.49
C SER A 234 22.25 -4.27 -14.26
N TYR A 235 23.30 -4.95 -13.80
CA TYR A 235 23.71 -6.25 -14.29
C TYR A 235 23.97 -7.23 -13.14
N ASP A 236 23.83 -8.52 -13.41
CA ASP A 236 24.07 -9.57 -12.43
C ASP A 236 25.58 -9.73 -12.18
N PRO A 237 26.06 -9.59 -10.94
CA PRO A 237 27.49 -9.70 -10.62
C PRO A 237 28.07 -11.10 -10.85
N LYS A 238 27.21 -12.15 -10.89
CA LYS A 238 27.66 -13.54 -11.12
C LYS A 238 27.87 -13.85 -12.59
N THR A 239 27.01 -13.30 -13.45
CA THR A 239 27.03 -13.61 -14.89
C THR A 239 27.57 -12.46 -15.74
N GLY A 240 27.65 -11.23 -15.22
CA GLY A 240 28.02 -10.03 -15.95
C GLY A 240 27.00 -9.60 -17.01
N LYS A 241 25.80 -10.19 -17.01
CA LYS A 241 24.74 -9.89 -17.98
C LYS A 241 23.77 -8.83 -17.42
N TRP A 242 23.25 -8.02 -18.32
CA TRP A 242 22.14 -7.12 -17.97
C TRP A 242 20.96 -7.91 -17.43
N ILE A 243 20.34 -7.38 -16.38
CA ILE A 243 19.15 -8.00 -15.79
C ILE A 243 17.89 -7.38 -16.38
N ILE A 244 16.85 -8.15 -16.41
CA ILE A 244 15.40 -7.90 -16.57
C ILE A 244 14.89 -6.68 -17.38
N GLU A 245 15.74 -5.75 -17.85
CA GLU A 245 15.28 -4.65 -18.70
C GLU A 245 14.56 -5.19 -19.95
N ASN A 246 13.42 -4.59 -20.30
CA ASN A 246 12.49 -5.02 -21.36
C ASN A 246 11.91 -6.43 -21.18
N HIS A 247 12.04 -7.05 -20.00
CA HIS A 247 11.49 -8.38 -19.74
C HIS A 247 10.68 -8.43 -18.45
N GLY A 248 11.21 -7.88 -17.37
CA GLY A 248 10.65 -8.02 -16.02
C GLY A 248 11.09 -9.31 -15.31
N VAL A 249 10.46 -9.58 -14.18
CA VAL A 249 10.72 -10.76 -13.35
C VAL A 249 9.55 -11.73 -13.47
N ASP A 250 9.83 -12.95 -13.93
CA ASP A 250 8.83 -14.01 -13.99
C ASP A 250 8.50 -14.53 -12.59
N PRO A 251 7.23 -14.85 -12.29
CA PRO A 251 6.87 -15.51 -11.05
C PRO A 251 7.36 -16.97 -11.03
N ASP A 252 7.60 -17.52 -9.84
CA ASP A 252 7.81 -18.95 -9.64
C ASP A 252 6.49 -19.72 -9.66
N ILE A 253 5.40 -19.06 -9.29
CA ILE A 253 4.04 -19.57 -9.31
C ILE A 253 3.16 -18.55 -10.04
N LEU A 254 2.72 -18.93 -11.23
CA LEU A 254 1.84 -18.08 -12.05
C LEU A 254 0.43 -18.10 -11.48
N ILE A 255 -0.06 -16.93 -11.08
CA ILE A 255 -1.45 -16.68 -10.68
C ILE A 255 -1.85 -15.33 -11.29
N ASP A 256 -2.84 -15.33 -12.17
CA ASP A 256 -3.44 -14.11 -12.71
C ASP A 256 -4.73 -13.82 -11.94
N ASN A 257 -4.90 -12.57 -11.48
CA ASN A 257 -6.05 -12.10 -10.70
C ASN A 257 -6.87 -11.13 -11.53
#